data_07f62f351de7256d8d0f4ab770f41ec7
#
_entry.id   07f62f351de7256d8d0f4ab770f41ec7
#
_cell.length_a   1.000
_cell.length_b   1.000
_cell.length_c   1.000
_cell.angle_alpha   90.00
_cell.angle_beta   90.00
_cell.angle_gamma   90.00
#
_symmetry.space_group_name_H-M   'P 1'
#
loop_
_entity.id
_entity.type
_entity.pdbx_description
1 polymer ?
#
loop_
_entity_poly.entity_id
_entity_poly.type
_entity_poly.pdbx_seq_one_letter_code
_entity_poly.pdbx_strand_id
1 'polypeptide(L)'
;MITTNKALFLDRDGIINIDKGYVSQKEDFEFQKGIFELLKHAKSLGYKLLLITNQSGINRGYYTLKDFEQLTEYLQESLLKELGFNLDGVYFCRHAPE
;
A
#
# COMPACT_ATOMS: atom_id res chain seq x y z
N MET A 1 -27.48 -14.93 -10.56
CA MET A 1 -27.04 -13.84 -9.68
C MET A 1 -25.88 -13.11 -10.34
N ILE A 2 -25.97 -11.80 -10.42
CA ILE A 2 -24.92 -11.00 -11.03
C ILE A 2 -23.98 -10.53 -9.92
N THR A 3 -22.71 -10.90 -10.01
CA THR A 3 -21.70 -10.40 -9.12
C THR A 3 -20.99 -9.23 -9.77
N THR A 4 -21.00 -8.08 -9.11
CA THR A 4 -20.24 -6.93 -9.55
C THR A 4 -18.89 -6.93 -8.85
N ASN A 5 -17.82 -6.92 -9.62
CA ASN A 5 -16.48 -6.80 -9.06
C ASN A 5 -16.17 -5.32 -8.86
N LYS A 6 -15.93 -4.94 -7.62
CA LYS A 6 -15.56 -3.57 -7.24
C LYS A 6 -14.12 -3.57 -6.76
N ALA A 7 -13.38 -2.56 -7.15
CA ALA A 7 -12.01 -2.40 -6.71
C ALA A 7 -11.78 -0.98 -6.21
N LEU A 8 -11.09 -0.87 -5.08
CA LEU A 8 -10.63 0.40 -4.57
C LEU A 8 -9.12 0.48 -4.81
N PHE A 9 -8.70 1.47 -5.58
CA PHE A 9 -7.29 1.69 -5.89
C PHE A 9 -6.74 2.72 -4.92
N LEU A 10 -5.65 2.35 -4.25
CA LEU A 10 -5.05 3.18 -3.21
C LEU A 10 -3.60 3.45 -3.56
N ASP A 11 -3.19 4.70 -3.38
CA ASP A 11 -1.77 5.04 -3.38
C ASP A 11 -1.19 4.69 -2.02
N ARG A 12 0.11 4.41 -1.94
CA ARG A 12 0.75 4.09 -0.67
C ARG A 12 1.08 5.38 0.09
N ASP A 13 2.07 6.11 -0.41
CA ASP A 13 2.57 7.30 0.31
C ASP A 13 1.55 8.43 0.24
N GLY A 14 1.11 8.90 1.38
CA GLY A 14 0.11 9.94 1.51
C GLY A 14 -1.31 9.44 1.69
N ILE A 15 -1.59 8.17 1.39
CA ILE A 15 -2.92 7.57 1.56
C ILE A 15 -2.89 6.47 2.63
N ILE A 16 -2.08 5.44 2.42
CA ILE A 16 -1.96 4.34 3.39
C ILE A 16 -1.04 4.75 4.52
N ASN A 17 0.06 5.39 4.19
CA ASN A 17 1.04 5.85 5.17
C ASN A 17 1.35 7.32 4.99
N ILE A 18 1.89 7.93 6.03
CA ILE A 18 2.34 9.32 5.99
C ILE A 18 3.54 9.40 5.05
N ASP A 19 3.49 10.35 4.12
CA ASP A 19 4.57 10.55 3.17
C ASP A 19 5.68 11.37 3.83
N LYS A 20 6.81 10.70 4.11
CA LYS A 20 8.00 11.32 4.71
C LYS A 20 9.14 11.47 3.70
N GLY A 21 8.84 11.27 2.42
CA GLY A 21 9.83 11.28 1.35
C GLY A 21 10.57 9.96 1.24
N TYR A 22 10.31 9.22 0.17
CA TYR A 22 10.99 7.95 -0.15
C TYR A 22 11.04 6.96 1.02
N VAL A 23 9.90 6.75 1.68
CA VAL A 23 9.80 5.78 2.80
C VAL A 23 10.15 4.39 2.28
N SER A 24 11.19 3.78 2.85
CA SER A 24 11.68 2.46 2.43
C SER A 24 11.90 1.50 3.59
N GLN A 25 11.95 1.98 4.83
CA GLN A 25 12.21 1.16 6.00
C GLN A 25 10.99 1.18 6.93
N LYS A 26 10.73 0.05 7.59
CA LYS A 26 9.57 -0.07 8.48
C LYS A 26 9.62 0.93 9.65
N GLU A 27 10.81 1.34 10.06
CA GLU A 27 11.00 2.31 11.13
C GLU A 27 10.44 3.69 10.77
N ASP A 28 10.37 3.99 9.47
CA ASP A 28 9.84 5.26 8.96
C ASP A 28 8.40 5.13 8.47
N PHE A 29 7.83 3.92 8.50
CA PHE A 29 6.48 3.67 8.00
C PHE A 29 5.46 3.93 9.09
N GLU A 30 4.60 4.91 8.84
CA GLU A 30 3.56 5.30 9.79
C GLU A 30 2.22 5.32 9.06
N PHE A 31 1.26 4.53 9.52
CA PHE A 31 -0.06 4.48 8.91
C PHE A 31 -0.81 5.79 9.07
N GLN A 32 -1.55 6.19 8.05
CA GLN A 32 -2.41 7.36 8.11
C GLN A 32 -3.53 7.13 9.10
N LYS A 33 -3.90 8.20 9.81
CA LYS A 33 -5.06 8.15 10.70
C LYS A 33 -6.32 7.86 9.89
N GLY A 34 -7.10 6.90 10.34
CA GLY A 34 -8.36 6.53 9.69
C GLY A 34 -8.23 5.53 8.55
N ILE A 35 -7.00 5.12 8.17
CA ILE A 35 -6.84 4.19 7.06
C ILE A 35 -7.43 2.81 7.37
N PHE A 36 -7.30 2.33 8.60
CA PHE A 36 -7.85 1.02 8.98
C PHE A 36 -9.38 1.01 8.87
N GLU A 37 -10.04 2.07 9.30
CA GLU A 37 -11.49 2.21 9.19
C GLU A 37 -11.94 2.26 7.73
N LEU A 38 -11.21 2.99 6.90
CA LEU A 38 -11.49 3.07 5.47
C LEU A 38 -11.41 1.68 4.82
N LEU A 39 -10.34 0.94 5.10
CA LEU A 39 -10.15 -0.39 4.53
C LEU A 39 -11.21 -1.37 5.01
N LYS A 40 -11.56 -1.33 6.28
CA LYS A 40 -12.65 -2.16 6.83
C LYS A 40 -13.97 -1.86 6.13
N HIS A 41 -14.27 -0.58 5.97
CA HIS A 41 -15.52 -0.17 5.35
C HIS A 41 -15.60 -0.63 3.89
N ALA A 42 -14.53 -0.39 3.13
CA ALA A 42 -14.46 -0.81 1.74
C ALA A 42 -14.59 -2.34 1.61
N LYS A 43 -13.91 -3.08 2.47
CA LYS A 43 -13.99 -4.54 2.48
C LYS A 43 -15.41 -5.02 2.76
N SER A 44 -16.09 -4.39 3.72
CA SER A 44 -17.48 -4.74 4.08
C SER A 44 -18.44 -4.49 2.92
N LEU A 45 -18.11 -3.57 2.02
CA LEU A 45 -18.92 -3.27 0.84
C LEU A 45 -18.55 -4.15 -0.37
N GLY A 46 -17.65 -5.11 -0.20
CA GLY A 46 -17.25 -6.03 -1.26
C GLY A 46 -16.16 -5.55 -2.19
N TYR A 47 -15.46 -4.47 -1.82
CA TYR A 47 -14.35 -3.97 -2.64
C TYR A 47 -13.12 -4.85 -2.51
N LYS A 48 -12.45 -5.07 -3.64
CA LYS A 48 -11.06 -5.52 -3.62
C LYS A 48 -10.17 -4.32 -3.35
N LEU A 49 -9.14 -4.53 -2.55
CA LEU A 49 -8.22 -3.47 -2.13
C LEU A 49 -6.92 -3.63 -2.92
N LEU A 50 -6.66 -2.68 -3.81
CA LEU A 50 -5.50 -2.73 -4.70
C LEU A 50 -4.61 -1.53 -4.45
N LEU A 51 -3.34 -1.80 -4.21
CA LEU A 51 -2.33 -0.75 -4.05
C LEU A 51 -1.68 -0.47 -5.40
N ILE A 52 -1.68 0.79 -5.79
CA ILE A 52 -0.93 1.26 -6.96
C ILE A 52 -0.02 2.37 -6.47
N THR A 53 1.29 2.18 -6.58
CA THR A 53 2.23 3.13 -6.02
C THR A 53 3.39 3.39 -6.97
N ASN A 54 3.84 4.65 -6.98
CA ASN A 54 5.05 5.03 -7.69
C ASN A 54 6.22 4.99 -6.71
N GLN A 55 7.22 4.18 -7.03
CA GLN A 55 8.41 3.98 -6.21
C GLN A 55 9.66 4.38 -6.99
N SER A 56 9.68 5.63 -7.45
CA SER A 56 10.79 6.17 -8.26
C SER A 56 12.12 6.17 -7.52
N GLY A 57 12.09 6.12 -6.18
CA GLY A 57 13.31 6.03 -5.37
C GLY A 57 14.18 4.83 -5.72
N ILE A 58 13.60 3.74 -6.23
CA ILE A 58 14.34 2.56 -6.66
C ILE A 58 15.27 2.93 -7.82
N ASN A 59 14.74 3.56 -8.87
CA ASN A 59 15.54 3.97 -10.01
C ASN A 59 16.50 5.13 -9.70
N ARG A 60 16.18 5.93 -8.69
CA ARG A 60 17.07 7.00 -8.23
C ARG A 60 18.18 6.50 -7.31
N GLY A 61 18.16 5.23 -6.94
CA GLY A 61 19.18 4.63 -6.09
C GLY A 61 19.04 4.97 -4.61
N TYR A 62 17.89 5.47 -4.18
CA TYR A 62 17.66 5.82 -2.78
C TYR A 62 17.39 4.59 -1.91
N TYR A 63 16.84 3.55 -2.52
CA TYR A 63 16.60 2.24 -1.89
C TYR A 63 16.42 1.20 -2.98
N THR A 64 16.44 -0.07 -2.61
CA THR A 64 16.42 -1.18 -3.57
C THR A 64 15.01 -1.74 -3.73
N LEU A 65 14.83 -2.54 -4.79
CA LEU A 65 13.60 -3.31 -4.97
C LEU A 65 13.37 -4.24 -3.78
N LYS A 66 14.45 -4.82 -3.24
CA LYS A 66 14.34 -5.67 -2.05
C LYS A 66 13.81 -4.91 -0.85
N ASP A 67 14.27 -3.67 -0.66
CA ASP A 67 13.75 -2.81 0.42
C ASP A 67 12.25 -2.59 0.25
N PHE A 68 11.81 -2.32 -0.98
CA PHE A 68 10.40 -2.13 -1.29
C PHE A 68 9.59 -3.40 -0.98
N GLU A 69 10.10 -4.55 -1.39
CA GLU A 69 9.42 -5.83 -1.16
C GLU A 69 9.31 -6.14 0.34
N GLN A 70 10.35 -5.88 1.09
CA GLN A 70 10.35 -6.09 2.54
C GLN A 70 9.35 -5.17 3.24
N LEU A 71 9.30 -3.91 2.83
CA LEU A 71 8.34 -2.96 3.40
C LEU A 71 6.90 -3.33 3.04
N THR A 72 6.68 -3.81 1.81
CA THR A 72 5.37 -4.28 1.36
C THR A 72 4.93 -5.49 2.18
N GLU A 73 5.83 -6.42 2.46
CA GLU A 73 5.54 -7.58 3.31
C GLU A 73 5.16 -7.12 4.72
N TYR A 74 5.89 -6.16 5.28
CA TYR A 74 5.57 -5.58 6.58
C TYR A 74 4.18 -4.94 6.58
N LEU A 75 3.86 -4.18 5.52
CA LEU A 75 2.54 -3.57 5.36
C LEU A 75 1.44 -4.62 5.35
N GLN A 76 1.59 -5.67 4.54
CA GLN A 76 0.59 -6.73 4.41
C GLN A 76 0.41 -7.49 5.73
N GLU A 77 1.49 -7.80 6.41
CA GLU A 77 1.43 -8.48 7.72
C GLU A 77 0.77 -7.60 8.77
N SER A 78 1.06 -6.30 8.75
CA SER A 78 0.45 -5.35 9.69
C SER A 78 -1.07 -5.27 9.48
N LEU A 79 -1.51 -5.21 8.23
CA LEU A 79 -2.94 -5.18 7.92
C LEU A 79 -3.62 -6.46 8.35
N LEU A 80 -3.01 -7.60 8.08
CA LEU A 80 -3.59 -8.89 8.45
C LEU A 80 -3.74 -9.00 9.97
N LYS A 81 -2.74 -8.52 10.70
CA LYS A 81 -2.77 -8.53 12.17
C LYS A 81 -3.85 -7.62 12.73
N GLU A 82 -4.00 -6.42 12.16
CA GLU A 82 -4.94 -5.41 12.68
C GLU A 82 -6.37 -5.65 12.19
N LEU A 83 -6.55 -6.12 10.96
CA LEU A 83 -7.85 -6.16 10.31
C LEU A 83 -8.37 -7.58 10.04
N GLY A 84 -7.49 -8.58 10.05
CA GLY A 84 -7.85 -9.94 9.67
C GLY A 84 -7.84 -10.20 8.17
N PHE A 85 -7.43 -9.20 7.38
CA PHE A 85 -7.27 -9.30 5.92
C PHE A 85 -6.17 -8.36 5.48
N ASN A 86 -5.69 -8.54 4.26
CA ASN A 86 -4.67 -7.64 3.70
C ASN A 86 -5.09 -7.19 2.29
N LEU A 87 -4.19 -6.50 1.59
CA LEU A 87 -4.47 -6.00 0.25
C LEU A 87 -4.56 -7.17 -0.73
N ASP A 88 -5.49 -7.08 -1.68
CA ASP A 88 -5.70 -8.11 -2.69
C ASP A 88 -4.66 -8.08 -3.78
N GLY A 89 -4.01 -6.94 -3.99
CA GLY A 89 -2.94 -6.82 -4.98
C GLY A 89 -2.08 -5.59 -4.73
N VAL A 90 -0.83 -5.65 -5.19
CA VAL A 90 0.13 -4.56 -5.08
C VAL A 90 0.79 -4.39 -6.45
N TYR A 91 0.69 -3.20 -6.99
CA TYR A 91 1.28 -2.84 -8.28
C TYR A 91 2.14 -1.60 -8.08
N PHE A 92 3.34 -1.61 -8.65
CA PHE A 92 4.24 -0.48 -8.47
C PHE A 92 4.98 -0.14 -9.76
N CYS A 93 5.34 1.14 -9.87
CA CYS A 93 6.20 1.65 -10.93
C CYS A 93 7.47 2.18 -10.28
N ARG A 94 8.62 1.80 -10.82
CA ARG A 94 9.92 2.19 -10.27
C ARG A 94 10.64 3.26 -11.10
N HIS A 95 10.01 3.70 -12.19
CA HIS A 95 10.63 4.66 -13.09
C HIS A 95 10.49 6.08 -12.53
N ALA A 96 11.60 6.81 -12.53
CA ALA A 96 11.60 8.21 -12.18
C ALA A 96 11.05 9.04 -13.35
N PRO A 97 10.29 10.11 -13.09
CA PRO A 97 9.93 11.04 -14.14
C PRO A 97 11.19 11.71 -14.68
N GLU A 98 11.22 11.93 -15.95
CA GLU A 98 12.33 12.63 -16.59
C GLU A 98 12.15 14.14 -16.48
#